data_7eabd8542d0b2c33ca701a3dd8841287
#
_entry.id   7eabd8542d0b2c33ca701a3dd8841287
#
_cell.length_a   1.000
_cell.length_b   1.000
_cell.length_c   1.000
_cell.angle_alpha   90.00
_cell.angle_beta   90.00
_cell.angle_gamma   90.00
#
_symmetry.space_group_name_H-M   'P 1'
#
loop_
_entity.id
_entity.type
_entity.pdbx_description
1 polymer ?
#
loop_
_entity_poly.entity_id
_entity_poly.type
_entity_poly.pdbx_seq_one_letter_code
_entity_poly.pdbx_strand_id
1 'polypeptide(L)'
;YRSTDPEHFDTAKEPVATANIQTGYTVVPDSLQTYRYYFLLRFNDRYDRIVGPRAERLKYIENFRDLGGYETKNGKQIRWGKIFRSGEFNSLTANSISRIKNMGIKTLIDFRDSEDIIKTSPELGFDNVINLPGSLHYRQNLLPRLEKEELRRGDANLFMQDLYVAMVSGSKRAFKSMFNQLLVEDNYPIVLSCINGKDYT
;
A
#
# COMPACT_ATOMS: atom_id res chain seq x y z
N TYR A 1 -16.69 0.85 17.12
CA TYR A 1 -16.64 -0.59 16.86
C TYR A 1 -15.35 -0.94 16.16
N ARG A 2 -14.88 -2.20 16.29
CA ARG A 2 -13.61 -2.68 15.71
C ARG A 2 -13.86 -3.94 14.90
N SER A 3 -13.22 -4.04 13.72
CA SER A 3 -13.26 -5.23 12.86
C SER A 3 -11.92 -5.43 12.15
N THR A 4 -11.61 -6.65 11.75
CA THR A 4 -10.53 -6.96 10.81
C THR A 4 -10.98 -6.80 9.35
N ASP A 5 -12.29 -6.76 9.11
CA ASP A 5 -12.91 -6.52 7.81
C ASP A 5 -13.52 -5.11 7.77
N PRO A 6 -13.06 -4.21 6.89
CA PRO A 6 -13.58 -2.85 6.81
C PRO A 6 -15.01 -2.75 6.26
N GLU A 7 -15.57 -3.83 5.72
CA GLU A 7 -16.93 -3.86 5.19
C GLU A 7 -17.95 -4.43 6.18
N HIS A 8 -17.48 -5.08 7.26
CA HIS A 8 -18.36 -5.72 8.24
C HIS A 8 -18.01 -5.34 9.68
N PHE A 9 -18.91 -4.66 10.35
CA PHE A 9 -18.82 -4.29 11.75
C PHE A 9 -20.04 -4.82 12.52
N ASP A 10 -19.78 -5.56 13.60
CA ASP A 10 -20.82 -6.03 14.50
C ASP A 10 -21.25 -4.89 15.43
N THR A 11 -22.27 -4.16 15.00
CA THR A 11 -22.82 -3.01 15.76
C THR A 11 -23.90 -3.44 16.77
N ALA A 12 -24.24 -4.72 16.85
CA ALA A 12 -25.11 -5.26 17.87
C ALA A 12 -24.37 -5.42 19.23
N LYS A 13 -23.03 -5.50 19.19
CA LYS A 13 -22.18 -5.52 20.38
C LYS A 13 -21.94 -4.10 20.91
N GLU A 14 -21.52 -4.03 22.17
CA GLU A 14 -21.03 -2.79 22.75
C GLU A 14 -19.81 -2.25 22.00
N PRO A 15 -19.70 -0.91 21.86
CA PRO A 15 -18.54 -0.29 21.24
C PRO A 15 -17.27 -0.59 22.04
N VAL A 16 -16.14 -0.84 21.36
CA VAL A 16 -14.85 -1.12 22.00
C VAL A 16 -14.28 0.06 22.79
N ALA A 17 -14.75 1.26 22.49
CA ALA A 17 -14.47 2.48 23.23
C ALA A 17 -15.51 3.54 22.91
N THR A 18 -15.72 4.46 23.85
CA THR A 18 -16.46 5.69 23.67
C THR A 18 -15.55 6.88 23.93
N ALA A 19 -15.77 7.99 23.25
CA ALA A 19 -14.99 9.20 23.45
C ALA A 19 -15.91 10.42 23.46
N ASN A 20 -15.54 11.42 24.27
CA ASN A 20 -16.16 12.73 24.17
C ASN A 20 -15.50 13.49 23.01
N ILE A 21 -16.30 14.11 22.15
CA ILE A 21 -15.81 14.90 21.00
C ILE A 21 -14.88 16.04 21.43
N GLN A 22 -15.07 16.55 22.65
CA GLN A 22 -14.21 17.63 23.21
C GLN A 22 -12.79 17.14 23.52
N THR A 23 -12.61 15.87 23.89
CA THR A 23 -11.27 15.30 24.15
C THR A 23 -10.53 14.98 22.86
N GLY A 24 -11.25 14.72 21.76
CA GLY A 24 -10.72 14.52 20.43
C GLY A 24 -9.98 13.19 20.23
N TYR A 25 -9.84 12.33 21.25
CA TYR A 25 -9.18 11.04 21.11
C TYR A 25 -9.74 10.00 22.10
N THR A 26 -9.51 8.74 21.78
CA THR A 26 -9.65 7.60 22.70
C THR A 26 -8.57 6.56 22.40
N VAL A 27 -8.31 5.67 23.33
CA VAL A 27 -7.30 4.62 23.22
C VAL A 27 -7.98 3.27 23.20
N VAL A 28 -7.70 2.50 22.16
CA VAL A 28 -8.12 1.09 22.05
C VAL A 28 -6.88 0.21 22.17
N PRO A 29 -6.73 -0.58 23.25
CA PRO A 29 -5.57 -1.45 23.41
C PRO A 29 -5.50 -2.50 22.29
N ASP A 30 -4.30 -2.73 21.76
CA ASP A 30 -3.98 -3.81 20.86
C ASP A 30 -2.73 -4.55 21.33
N SER A 31 -2.92 -5.44 22.32
CA SER A 31 -1.83 -6.16 22.97
C SER A 31 -1.21 -7.25 22.11
N LEU A 32 -1.95 -7.79 21.17
CA LEU A 32 -1.50 -8.93 20.35
C LEU A 32 -0.78 -8.51 19.07
N GLN A 33 -1.07 -7.33 18.54
CA GLN A 33 -0.51 -6.79 17.29
C GLN A 33 -0.47 -7.79 16.11
N THR A 34 -1.40 -8.74 16.10
CA THR A 34 -1.44 -9.86 15.15
C THR A 34 -2.24 -9.51 13.90
N TYR A 35 -3.28 -8.68 14.08
CA TYR A 35 -4.21 -8.32 13.04
C TYR A 35 -4.21 -6.82 12.80
N ARG A 36 -4.53 -6.44 11.58
CA ARG A 36 -4.88 -5.07 11.25
C ARG A 36 -6.35 -4.84 11.58
N TYR A 37 -6.63 -3.76 12.28
CA TYR A 37 -8.00 -3.40 12.64
C TYR A 37 -8.46 -2.13 11.94
N TYR A 38 -9.73 -2.14 11.57
CA TYR A 38 -10.49 -0.98 11.14
C TYR A 38 -11.47 -0.60 12.22
N PHE A 39 -11.85 0.66 12.26
CA PHE A 39 -12.76 1.20 13.28
C PHE A 39 -13.92 1.91 12.60
N LEU A 40 -15.14 1.53 12.97
CA LEU A 40 -16.34 2.27 12.66
C LEU A 40 -16.55 3.30 13.77
N LEU A 41 -16.43 4.57 13.44
CA LEU A 41 -16.75 5.70 14.30
C LEU A 41 -18.21 6.08 14.06
N ARG A 42 -19.03 6.01 15.11
CA ARG A 42 -20.44 6.42 15.06
C ARG A 42 -20.60 7.73 15.82
N PHE A 43 -21.16 8.74 15.16
CA PHE A 43 -21.35 10.09 15.70
C PHE A 43 -22.82 10.34 16.02
N ASN A 44 -23.24 9.98 17.24
CA ASN A 44 -24.59 10.23 17.74
C ASN A 44 -25.71 9.85 16.76
N ASP A 45 -25.59 8.70 16.13
CA ASP A 45 -26.50 8.16 15.09
C ASP A 45 -26.73 9.07 13.87
N ARG A 46 -25.89 10.08 13.68
CA ARG A 46 -25.98 11.01 12.56
C ARG A 46 -25.25 10.51 11.31
N TYR A 47 -24.05 10.01 11.49
CA TYR A 47 -23.24 9.44 10.43
C TYR A 47 -22.16 8.51 10.97
N ASP A 48 -21.78 7.57 10.15
CA ASP A 48 -20.72 6.63 10.40
C ASP A 48 -19.49 6.96 9.55
N ARG A 49 -18.30 6.76 10.10
CA ARG A 49 -17.03 6.88 9.35
C ARG A 49 -16.12 5.70 9.63
N ILE A 50 -15.63 5.06 8.58
CA ILE A 50 -14.64 3.99 8.70
C ILE A 50 -13.24 4.61 8.65
N VAL A 51 -12.41 4.23 9.61
CA VAL A 51 -11.00 4.64 9.67
C VAL A 51 -10.12 3.42 9.96
N GLY A 52 -8.87 3.51 9.55
CA GLY A 52 -7.88 2.46 9.82
C GLY A 52 -6.46 3.04 9.84
N PRO A 53 -5.48 2.31 10.36
CA PRO A 53 -4.09 2.69 10.25
C PRO A 53 -3.69 2.66 8.78
N ARG A 54 -3.21 3.76 8.25
CA ARG A 54 -2.79 3.82 6.85
C ARG A 54 -1.49 3.05 6.63
N ALA A 55 -0.50 3.32 7.45
CA ALA A 55 0.81 2.66 7.36
C ALA A 55 0.89 1.46 8.31
N GLU A 56 1.43 0.37 7.81
CA GLU A 56 1.81 -0.79 8.60
C GLU A 56 3.33 -0.83 8.74
N ARG A 57 3.81 -0.88 9.98
CA ARG A 57 5.23 -1.02 10.27
C ARG A 57 5.61 -2.50 10.25
N LEU A 58 5.95 -2.99 9.07
CA LEU A 58 6.42 -4.35 8.87
C LEU A 58 7.95 -4.33 8.79
N LYS A 59 8.61 -5.20 9.55
CA LYS A 59 10.07 -5.25 9.55
C LYS A 59 10.57 -5.70 8.17
N TYR A 60 11.53 -4.96 7.62
CA TYR A 60 12.13 -5.16 6.29
C TYR A 60 11.20 -4.91 5.10
N ILE A 61 10.05 -4.27 5.31
CA ILE A 61 9.22 -3.81 4.21
C ILE A 61 9.07 -2.29 4.30
N GLU A 62 9.51 -1.61 3.27
CA GLU A 62 9.39 -0.16 3.20
C GLU A 62 8.00 0.25 2.68
N ASN A 63 7.52 1.36 3.17
CA ASN A 63 6.36 2.06 2.65
C ASN A 63 5.05 1.23 2.54
N PHE A 64 4.90 0.13 3.28
CA PHE A 64 3.68 -0.65 3.24
C PHE A 64 2.51 0.16 3.81
N ARG A 65 1.49 0.38 3.00
CA ARG A 65 0.31 1.16 3.40
C ARG A 65 -0.92 0.83 2.57
N ASP A 66 -2.08 1.01 3.21
CA ASP A 66 -3.40 0.96 2.59
C ASP A 66 -3.71 2.29 1.87
N LEU A 67 -4.24 2.23 0.67
CA LEU A 67 -4.71 3.38 -0.09
C LEU A 67 -6.16 3.76 0.23
N GLY A 68 -6.81 3.05 1.14
CA GLY A 68 -8.18 3.35 1.58
C GLY A 68 -8.31 4.70 2.29
N GLY A 69 -9.52 5.21 2.36
CA GLY A 69 -9.89 6.42 3.09
C GLY A 69 -9.49 7.75 2.42
N TYR A 70 -8.85 7.75 1.25
CA TYR A 70 -8.66 8.97 0.48
C TYR A 70 -9.98 9.41 -0.15
N GLU A 71 -10.29 10.68 -0.02
CA GLU A 71 -11.49 11.26 -0.62
C GLU A 71 -11.26 11.59 -2.09
N THR A 72 -12.27 11.30 -2.90
CA THR A 72 -12.32 11.68 -4.30
C THR A 72 -12.94 13.07 -4.45
N LYS A 73 -12.77 13.69 -5.61
CA LYS A 73 -13.42 15.00 -5.92
C LYS A 73 -14.95 15.01 -5.76
N ASN A 74 -15.56 13.82 -5.84
CA ASN A 74 -17.03 13.67 -5.75
C ASN A 74 -17.49 13.27 -4.33
N GLY A 75 -16.65 13.44 -3.30
CA GLY A 75 -16.96 13.11 -1.91
C GLY A 75 -17.03 11.61 -1.59
N LYS A 76 -16.68 10.74 -2.53
CA LYS A 76 -16.53 9.30 -2.28
C LYS A 76 -15.16 9.02 -1.66
N GLN A 77 -15.02 7.88 -1.02
CA GLN A 77 -13.73 7.42 -0.50
C GLN A 77 -13.26 6.15 -1.22
N ILE A 78 -11.94 6.01 -1.36
CA ILE A 78 -11.35 4.71 -1.72
C ILE A 78 -11.63 3.74 -0.58
N ARG A 79 -12.13 2.54 -0.91
CA ARG A 79 -12.44 1.52 0.11
C ARG A 79 -11.18 1.08 0.83
N TRP A 80 -11.27 0.97 2.14
CA TRP A 80 -10.22 0.41 2.98
C TRP A 80 -10.01 -1.08 2.68
N GLY A 81 -8.76 -1.54 2.84
CA GLY A 81 -8.42 -2.97 2.72
C GLY A 81 -8.48 -3.54 1.31
N LYS A 82 -8.64 -2.72 0.28
CA LYS A 82 -8.74 -3.20 -1.12
C LYS A 82 -7.46 -3.02 -1.91
N ILE A 83 -6.77 -1.89 -1.75
CA ILE A 83 -5.56 -1.58 -2.50
C ILE A 83 -4.47 -1.16 -1.52
N PHE A 84 -3.35 -1.86 -1.59
CA PHE A 84 -2.15 -1.57 -0.82
C PHE A 84 -1.02 -1.15 -1.76
N ARG A 85 -0.04 -0.43 -1.22
CA ARG A 85 1.26 -0.20 -1.87
C ARG A 85 2.38 -0.64 -0.94
N SER A 86 3.52 -1.06 -1.51
CA SER A 86 4.63 -1.61 -0.75
C SER A 86 5.95 -1.45 -1.48
N GLY A 87 7.05 -1.45 -0.73
CA GLY A 87 8.35 -1.86 -1.21
C GLY A 87 8.39 -3.37 -1.50
N GLU A 88 9.57 -3.86 -1.77
CA GLU A 88 9.79 -5.28 -2.11
C GLU A 88 9.52 -6.23 -0.94
N PHE A 89 9.14 -7.46 -1.27
CA PHE A 89 8.83 -8.51 -0.31
C PHE A 89 9.97 -9.52 -0.19
N ASN A 90 11.20 -9.03 -0.03
CA ASN A 90 12.38 -9.89 0.10
C ASN A 90 12.76 -10.07 1.57
N SER A 91 13.24 -11.26 1.93
CA SER A 91 13.84 -11.54 3.25
C SER A 91 12.98 -11.16 4.46
N LEU A 92 11.72 -11.55 4.46
CA LEU A 92 10.74 -11.19 5.47
C LEU A 92 10.91 -11.98 6.77
N THR A 93 10.51 -11.38 7.88
CA THR A 93 10.37 -12.09 9.16
C THR A 93 9.08 -12.90 9.18
N ALA A 94 9.04 -14.00 9.95
CA ALA A 94 7.82 -14.80 10.13
C ALA A 94 6.63 -13.97 10.63
N ASN A 95 6.88 -12.97 11.49
CA ASN A 95 5.83 -12.03 11.93
C ASN A 95 5.29 -11.18 10.78
N SER A 96 6.16 -10.60 9.94
CA SER A 96 5.73 -9.81 8.78
C SER A 96 4.90 -10.67 7.81
N ILE A 97 5.35 -11.90 7.53
CA ILE A 97 4.62 -12.87 6.69
C ILE A 97 3.23 -13.15 7.27
N SER A 98 3.15 -13.49 8.56
CA SER A 98 1.88 -13.78 9.23
C SER A 98 0.92 -12.58 9.16
N ARG A 99 1.41 -11.37 9.39
CA ARG A 99 0.57 -10.15 9.32
C ARG A 99 0.05 -9.87 7.91
N ILE A 100 0.88 -10.05 6.87
CA ILE A 100 0.46 -9.88 5.48
C ILE A 100 -0.59 -10.93 5.09
N LYS A 101 -0.37 -12.19 5.46
CA LYS A 101 -1.35 -13.27 5.25
C LYS A 101 -2.71 -12.96 5.90
N ASN A 102 -2.68 -12.43 7.12
CA ASN A 102 -3.91 -12.06 7.84
C ASN A 102 -4.66 -10.87 7.20
N MET A 103 -4.02 -10.14 6.28
CA MET A 103 -4.70 -9.12 5.49
C MET A 103 -5.45 -9.70 4.27
N GLY A 104 -5.25 -10.98 3.97
CA GLY A 104 -5.93 -11.69 2.88
C GLY A 104 -5.60 -11.15 1.49
N ILE A 105 -4.42 -10.56 1.29
CA ILE A 105 -4.03 -10.00 -0.02
C ILE A 105 -3.90 -11.14 -1.02
N LYS A 106 -4.67 -11.08 -2.10
CA LYS A 106 -4.72 -12.11 -3.15
C LYS A 106 -3.72 -11.86 -4.27
N THR A 107 -3.61 -10.62 -4.71
CA THR A 107 -2.85 -10.30 -5.92
C THR A 107 -1.70 -9.36 -5.63
N LEU A 108 -0.50 -9.76 -6.06
CA LEU A 108 0.68 -8.90 -6.14
C LEU A 108 0.84 -8.39 -7.57
N ILE A 109 0.87 -7.08 -7.75
CA ILE A 109 1.30 -6.43 -9.00
C ILE A 109 2.67 -5.82 -8.74
N ASP A 110 3.71 -6.37 -9.38
CA ASP A 110 5.10 -6.00 -9.15
C ASP A 110 5.68 -5.27 -10.36
N PHE A 111 6.16 -4.05 -10.12
CA PHE A 111 6.78 -3.20 -11.15
C PHE A 111 8.30 -3.37 -11.24
N ARG A 112 8.90 -4.29 -10.48
CA ARG A 112 10.32 -4.61 -10.57
C ARG A 112 10.62 -5.42 -11.81
N ASP A 113 11.90 -5.50 -12.16
CA ASP A 113 12.35 -6.38 -13.23
C ASP A 113 12.11 -7.86 -12.88
N SER A 114 11.97 -8.71 -13.89
CA SER A 114 11.65 -10.13 -13.71
C SER A 114 12.68 -10.90 -12.88
N GLU A 115 13.93 -10.48 -12.90
CA GLU A 115 14.99 -11.06 -12.08
C GLU A 115 14.82 -10.76 -10.58
N ASP A 116 14.22 -9.64 -10.24
CA ASP A 116 13.97 -9.24 -8.86
C ASP A 116 12.71 -9.88 -8.27
N ILE A 117 11.73 -10.21 -9.08
CA ILE A 117 10.48 -10.82 -8.60
C ILE A 117 10.70 -12.21 -8.02
N ILE A 118 11.71 -12.94 -8.52
CA ILE A 118 12.11 -14.28 -8.02
C ILE A 118 12.51 -14.24 -6.55
N LYS A 119 12.94 -13.07 -6.05
CA LYS A 119 13.31 -12.85 -4.65
C LYS A 119 12.11 -12.62 -3.73
N THR A 120 10.91 -12.52 -4.28
CA THR A 120 9.70 -12.38 -3.46
C THR A 120 9.48 -13.64 -2.63
N SER A 121 9.27 -13.46 -1.32
CA SER A 121 9.06 -14.58 -0.38
C SER A 121 7.86 -15.44 -0.79
N PRO A 122 8.07 -16.69 -1.23
CA PRO A 122 6.97 -17.56 -1.70
C PRO A 122 5.99 -17.91 -0.57
N GLU A 123 6.43 -17.81 0.68
CA GLU A 123 5.60 -18.07 1.85
C GLU A 123 4.42 -17.09 1.98
N LEU A 124 4.43 -15.96 1.28
CA LEU A 124 3.31 -15.01 1.27
C LEU A 124 2.05 -15.61 0.64
N GLY A 125 2.23 -16.51 -0.34
CA GLY A 125 1.13 -17.29 -0.91
C GLY A 125 0.10 -16.43 -1.61
N PHE A 126 0.54 -15.43 -2.41
CA PHE A 126 -0.36 -14.68 -3.27
C PHE A 126 -1.01 -15.61 -4.30
N ASP A 127 -2.33 -15.51 -4.49
CA ASP A 127 -3.05 -16.30 -5.49
C ASP A 127 -2.58 -15.92 -6.91
N ASN A 128 -2.31 -14.63 -7.13
CA ASN A 128 -1.84 -14.10 -8.40
C ASN A 128 -0.61 -13.22 -8.21
N VAL A 129 0.42 -13.47 -9.02
CA VAL A 129 1.62 -12.61 -9.10
C VAL A 129 1.75 -12.12 -10.54
N ILE A 130 1.58 -10.81 -10.73
CA ILE A 130 1.57 -10.17 -12.04
C ILE A 130 2.77 -9.23 -12.12
N ASN A 131 3.72 -9.57 -12.98
CA ASN A 131 4.89 -8.74 -13.20
C ASN A 131 4.64 -7.74 -14.34
N LEU A 132 4.78 -6.47 -14.03
CA LEU A 132 4.61 -5.35 -14.95
C LEU A 132 5.84 -4.44 -14.88
N PRO A 133 7.00 -4.88 -15.36
CA PRO A 133 8.24 -4.14 -15.19
C PRO A 133 8.11 -2.72 -15.73
N GLY A 134 8.56 -1.77 -14.94
CA GLY A 134 8.65 -0.38 -15.36
C GLY A 134 9.77 -0.18 -16.38
N SER A 135 9.59 0.75 -17.32
CA SER A 135 10.53 0.97 -18.41
C SER A 135 11.79 1.76 -18.04
N LEU A 136 11.96 2.15 -16.78
CA LEU A 136 13.04 3.04 -16.38
C LEU A 136 14.08 2.37 -15.49
N HIS A 137 15.23 2.17 -16.10
CA HIS A 137 16.47 1.81 -15.38
C HIS A 137 17.15 3.07 -14.83
N TYR A 138 16.44 3.85 -14.00
CA TYR A 138 16.97 5.14 -13.49
C TYR A 138 18.28 4.98 -12.72
N ARG A 139 18.49 3.84 -12.05
CA ARG A 139 19.77 3.55 -11.37
C ARG A 139 20.93 3.51 -12.33
N GLN A 140 20.75 2.92 -13.52
CA GLN A 140 21.80 2.84 -14.54
C GLN A 140 22.19 4.22 -15.08
N ASN A 141 21.24 5.17 -15.10
CA ASN A 141 21.49 6.52 -15.60
C ASN A 141 21.96 7.49 -14.50
N LEU A 142 21.51 7.30 -13.26
CA LEU A 142 21.79 8.20 -12.15
C LEU A 142 23.11 7.89 -11.45
N LEU A 143 23.38 6.62 -11.14
CA LEU A 143 24.58 6.24 -10.40
C LEU A 143 25.89 6.69 -11.05
N PRO A 144 26.12 6.51 -12.37
CA PRO A 144 27.35 6.97 -13.00
C PRO A 144 27.54 8.49 -12.93
N ARG A 145 26.45 9.27 -12.94
CA ARG A 145 26.51 10.73 -12.82
C ARG A 145 26.78 11.19 -11.40
N LEU A 146 26.28 10.45 -10.40
CA LEU A 146 26.58 10.69 -9.00
C LEU A 146 28.05 10.36 -8.69
N GLU A 147 28.54 9.23 -9.19
CA GLU A 147 29.94 8.80 -9.00
C GLU A 147 30.96 9.76 -9.63
N LYS A 148 30.57 10.44 -10.71
CA LYS A 148 31.40 11.45 -11.39
C LYS A 148 31.21 12.86 -10.84
N GLU A 149 30.43 13.02 -9.76
CA GLU A 149 30.10 14.32 -9.16
C GLU A 149 29.49 15.34 -10.17
N GLU A 150 28.83 14.83 -11.22
CA GLU A 150 28.24 15.64 -12.28
C GLU A 150 26.89 16.29 -11.87
N LEU A 151 26.33 15.90 -10.71
CA LEU A 151 25.03 16.41 -10.25
C LEU A 151 25.19 17.44 -9.14
N ARG A 152 24.76 18.66 -9.44
CA ARG A 152 24.57 19.72 -8.43
C ARG A 152 23.16 19.61 -7.82
N ARG A 153 22.94 20.31 -6.70
CA ARG A 153 21.64 20.24 -5.98
C ARG A 153 20.43 20.60 -6.85
N GLY A 154 20.57 21.58 -7.77
CA GLY A 154 19.53 21.94 -8.72
C GLY A 154 19.28 20.87 -9.79
N ASP A 155 20.36 20.25 -10.29
CA ASP A 155 20.29 19.25 -11.34
C ASP A 155 19.57 17.97 -10.86
N ALA A 156 19.71 17.62 -9.58
CA ALA A 156 19.00 16.47 -8.99
C ALA A 156 17.49 16.65 -9.03
N ASN A 157 16.98 17.86 -8.77
CA ASN A 157 15.54 18.14 -8.82
C ASN A 157 15.01 18.04 -10.26
N LEU A 158 15.72 18.65 -11.22
CA LEU A 158 15.34 18.56 -12.63
C LEU A 158 15.39 17.13 -13.13
N PHE A 159 16.45 16.40 -12.78
CA PHE A 159 16.57 14.99 -13.12
C PHE A 159 15.37 14.17 -12.60
N MET A 160 14.96 14.39 -11.35
CA MET A 160 13.80 13.67 -10.79
C MET A 160 12.49 14.05 -11.48
N GLN A 161 12.30 15.31 -11.86
CA GLN A 161 11.12 15.74 -12.62
C GLN A 161 11.07 15.06 -14.00
N ASP A 162 12.18 15.08 -14.73
CA ASP A 162 12.29 14.44 -16.04
C ASP A 162 12.08 12.93 -15.94
N LEU A 163 12.60 12.30 -14.87
CA LEU A 163 12.42 10.90 -14.57
C LEU A 163 10.93 10.54 -14.42
N TYR A 164 10.17 11.31 -13.62
CA TYR A 164 8.74 11.01 -13.43
C TYR A 164 7.93 11.24 -14.70
N VAL A 165 8.24 12.26 -15.50
CA VAL A 165 7.62 12.48 -16.81
C VAL A 165 7.91 11.31 -17.76
N ALA A 166 9.16 10.86 -17.82
CA ALA A 166 9.58 9.73 -18.62
C ALA A 166 8.94 8.42 -18.14
N MET A 167 8.79 8.22 -16.83
CA MET A 167 8.12 7.07 -16.23
C MET A 167 6.67 6.96 -16.71
N VAL A 168 5.90 8.04 -16.63
CA VAL A 168 4.50 8.04 -17.06
C VAL A 168 4.38 7.71 -18.54
N SER A 169 5.24 8.30 -19.39
CA SER A 169 5.21 8.07 -20.84
C SER A 169 5.74 6.69 -21.25
N GLY A 170 6.83 6.24 -20.64
CA GLY A 170 7.49 4.97 -20.95
C GLY A 170 6.76 3.74 -20.43
N SER A 171 6.10 3.85 -19.27
CA SER A 171 5.42 2.73 -18.60
C SER A 171 3.92 2.64 -18.91
N LYS A 172 3.43 3.29 -19.96
CA LYS A 172 2.00 3.30 -20.33
C LYS A 172 1.38 1.90 -20.42
N ARG A 173 2.11 0.92 -20.96
CA ARG A 173 1.63 -0.46 -21.08
C ARG A 173 1.45 -1.11 -19.70
N ALA A 174 2.44 -0.95 -18.82
CA ALA A 174 2.40 -1.49 -17.46
C ALA A 174 1.25 -0.87 -16.68
N PHE A 175 1.11 0.46 -16.70
CA PHE A 175 0.01 1.14 -16.02
C PHE A 175 -1.37 0.76 -16.59
N LYS A 176 -1.51 0.67 -17.92
CA LYS A 176 -2.75 0.18 -18.54
C LYS A 176 -3.10 -1.23 -18.07
N SER A 177 -2.12 -2.13 -18.03
CA SER A 177 -2.31 -3.49 -17.53
C SER A 177 -2.69 -3.49 -16.05
N MET A 178 -2.01 -2.70 -15.22
CA MET A 178 -2.38 -2.53 -13.81
C MET A 178 -3.85 -2.08 -13.65
N PHE A 179 -4.25 -1.03 -14.36
CA PHE A 179 -5.65 -0.55 -14.28
C PHE A 179 -6.65 -1.60 -14.75
N ASN A 180 -6.32 -2.41 -15.76
CA ASN A 180 -7.17 -3.53 -16.16
C ASN A 180 -7.32 -4.57 -15.04
N GLN A 181 -6.24 -4.85 -14.27
CA GLN A 181 -6.33 -5.75 -13.10
C GLN A 181 -7.19 -5.16 -11.98
N LEU A 182 -7.18 -3.85 -11.80
CA LEU A 182 -8.04 -3.17 -10.82
C LEU A 182 -9.54 -3.21 -11.19
N LEU A 183 -9.90 -3.56 -12.42
CA LEU A 183 -11.29 -3.76 -12.84
C LEU A 183 -11.82 -5.17 -12.56
N VAL A 184 -10.95 -6.11 -12.17
CA VAL A 184 -11.33 -7.50 -11.88
C VAL A 184 -11.58 -7.64 -10.38
N GLU A 185 -12.82 -7.90 -10.00
CA GLU A 185 -13.23 -7.96 -8.59
C GLU A 185 -12.54 -9.09 -7.82
N ASP A 186 -12.34 -10.23 -8.45
CA ASP A 186 -11.71 -11.41 -7.84
C ASP A 186 -10.23 -11.21 -7.48
N ASN A 187 -9.57 -10.21 -8.06
CA ASN A 187 -8.18 -9.89 -7.75
C ASN A 187 -8.00 -9.24 -6.36
N TYR A 188 -9.05 -8.72 -5.77
CA TYR A 188 -8.94 -7.98 -4.51
C TYR A 188 -8.87 -8.89 -3.27
N PRO A 189 -8.13 -8.46 -2.23
CA PRO A 189 -7.28 -7.26 -2.14
C PRO A 189 -6.00 -7.35 -2.97
N ILE A 190 -5.55 -6.19 -3.50
CA ILE A 190 -4.37 -6.07 -4.37
C ILE A 190 -3.27 -5.30 -3.65
N VAL A 191 -2.01 -5.72 -3.81
CA VAL A 191 -0.84 -4.92 -3.44
C VAL A 191 -0.03 -4.54 -4.67
N LEU A 192 0.27 -3.25 -4.80
CA LEU A 192 1.19 -2.71 -5.80
C LEU A 192 2.59 -2.63 -5.18
N SER A 193 3.60 -3.21 -5.82
CA SER A 193 4.96 -3.25 -5.31
C SER A 193 5.98 -2.73 -6.32
N CYS A 194 6.98 -2.03 -5.81
CA CYS A 194 8.22 -1.74 -6.52
C CYS A 194 9.38 -1.79 -5.52
N ILE A 195 10.61 -1.47 -5.89
CA ILE A 195 11.77 -1.62 -5.00
C ILE A 195 11.53 -0.92 -3.64
N ASN A 196 11.19 0.35 -3.64
CA ASN A 196 11.01 1.13 -2.41
C ASN A 196 9.54 1.43 -2.08
N GLY A 197 8.57 0.95 -2.87
CA GLY A 197 7.15 1.29 -2.70
C GLY A 197 6.87 2.79 -2.81
N LYS A 198 7.63 3.52 -3.65
CA LYS A 198 7.61 4.98 -3.71
C LYS A 198 7.34 5.51 -5.11
N ASP A 199 8.04 5.04 -6.12
CA ASP A 199 8.05 5.68 -7.42
C ASP A 199 6.97 5.13 -8.35
N TYR A 200 6.92 3.82 -8.60
CA TYR A 200 5.90 3.18 -9.44
C TYR A 200 4.57 2.88 -8.75
N THR A 201 4.57 2.92 -7.43
CA THR A 201 3.39 2.54 -6.63
C THR A 201 2.60 3.71 -6.12
#